data_bf819fe7a1e0550d461ecb80b4728ae4
#
_entry.id   bf819fe7a1e0550d461ecb80b4728ae4
#
_cell.length_a   1.000
_cell.length_b   1.000
_cell.length_c   1.000
_cell.angle_alpha   90.00
_cell.angle_beta   90.00
_cell.angle_gamma   90.00
#
_symmetry.space_group_name_H-M   'P 1'
#
loop_
_entity.id
_entity.type
_entity.pdbx_description
1 polymer ?
#
loop_
_entity_poly.entity_id
_entity_poly.type
_entity_poly.pdbx_seq_one_letter_code
_entity_poly.pdbx_strand_id
1 'polypeptide(L)'
;MNTDAKQTKSEQELSELEDSDIHQTKSKEQRSHMHDNESFELIALPQRKPIKAWVKGVPLEEEARRQLINLASMPFIHSHIAVMPDAHMGKGTTVGSVIPTTKAIIPAAVGVDLGCGMIAVKTDMKARDLPDDLKAVRKAIEDTIPVGFACWKDNMASSHPAEKKINKAWAGLTDRFDAIVEKHPHLDNGSLRCRLQIGTLGTGNHFIEMLTDDLGFVWLMLHSGSRGVGNRIGTYFIDLARKDMQKHHIHLPDRDLAYLSEGTEYFADYLEAVSWAQDYAYINRQVMLSLLMEALKKQ
;
A
#
# COMPACT_ATOMS: atom_id res chain seq x y z
N MET A 1 -24.63 -22.08 -74.63
CA MET A 1 -23.50 -21.19 -74.20
C MET A 1 -23.97 -20.38 -73.01
N ASN A 2 -24.00 -20.97 -71.78
CA ASN A 2 -24.21 -20.18 -70.54
C ASN A 2 -24.02 -21.04 -69.28
N THR A 3 -23.07 -21.94 -69.26
CA THR A 3 -22.79 -22.79 -68.12
C THR A 3 -21.40 -22.47 -67.48
N ASP A 4 -20.47 -21.87 -68.21
CA ASP A 4 -19.11 -21.64 -67.71
C ASP A 4 -18.97 -20.35 -66.86
N ALA A 5 -19.87 -19.39 -66.99
CA ALA A 5 -19.82 -18.11 -66.22
C ALA A 5 -20.37 -18.20 -64.78
N LYS A 6 -21.08 -19.30 -64.44
CA LYS A 6 -21.57 -19.52 -63.07
C LYS A 6 -20.64 -20.30 -62.17
N GLN A 7 -19.78 -21.12 -62.78
CA GLN A 7 -18.80 -21.94 -62.01
C GLN A 7 -17.61 -21.07 -61.54
N THR A 8 -17.14 -20.16 -62.38
CA THR A 8 -16.02 -19.27 -62.00
C THR A 8 -16.34 -18.29 -60.92
N LYS A 9 -17.61 -17.87 -60.76
CA LYS A 9 -18.02 -16.95 -59.68
C LYS A 9 -18.08 -17.63 -58.28
N SER A 10 -18.45 -18.91 -58.25
CA SER A 10 -18.54 -19.67 -57.01
C SER A 10 -17.16 -20.05 -56.46
N GLU A 11 -16.19 -20.29 -57.33
CA GLU A 11 -14.81 -20.61 -56.97
C GLU A 11 -14.05 -19.36 -56.49
N GLN A 12 -14.32 -18.16 -57.03
CA GLN A 12 -13.75 -16.91 -56.51
C GLN A 12 -14.35 -16.51 -55.14
N GLU A 13 -15.67 -16.66 -54.93
CA GLU A 13 -16.29 -16.38 -53.64
C GLU A 13 -15.85 -17.36 -52.54
N LEU A 14 -15.58 -18.62 -52.87
CA LEU A 14 -15.01 -19.59 -51.93
C LEU A 14 -13.54 -19.31 -51.60
N SER A 15 -12.73 -18.89 -52.58
CA SER A 15 -11.35 -18.48 -52.36
C SER A 15 -11.22 -17.23 -51.48
N GLU A 16 -12.11 -16.24 -51.63
CA GLU A 16 -12.15 -15.04 -50.81
C GLU A 16 -12.61 -15.31 -49.36
N LEU A 17 -13.48 -16.31 -49.16
CA LEU A 17 -13.91 -16.77 -47.83
C LEU A 17 -12.80 -17.56 -47.11
N GLU A 18 -12.08 -18.41 -47.80
CA GLU A 18 -10.93 -19.17 -47.23
C GLU A 18 -9.77 -18.21 -46.88
N ASP A 19 -9.46 -17.20 -47.70
CA ASP A 19 -8.43 -16.20 -47.38
C ASP A 19 -8.83 -15.30 -46.20
N SER A 20 -10.13 -14.97 -46.04
CA SER A 20 -10.60 -14.20 -44.86
C SER A 20 -10.52 -14.99 -43.56
N ASP A 21 -10.80 -16.29 -43.58
CA ASP A 21 -10.71 -17.17 -42.42
C ASP A 21 -9.24 -17.50 -42.05
N ILE A 22 -8.36 -17.63 -43.04
CA ILE A 22 -6.91 -17.81 -42.83
C ILE A 22 -6.30 -16.53 -42.24
N HIS A 23 -6.72 -15.32 -42.64
CA HIS A 23 -6.26 -14.07 -42.05
C HIS A 23 -6.82 -13.84 -40.65
N GLN A 24 -8.05 -14.26 -40.36
CA GLN A 24 -8.61 -14.19 -39.00
C GLN A 24 -7.98 -15.21 -38.05
N THR A 25 -7.70 -16.42 -38.52
CA THR A 25 -6.98 -17.44 -37.72
C THR A 25 -5.53 -17.03 -37.48
N LYS A 26 -4.80 -16.55 -38.49
CA LYS A 26 -3.42 -16.05 -38.31
C LYS A 26 -3.36 -14.84 -37.39
N SER A 27 -4.35 -13.95 -37.41
CA SER A 27 -4.41 -12.81 -36.48
C SER A 27 -4.73 -13.25 -35.04
N LYS A 28 -5.50 -14.31 -34.86
CA LYS A 28 -5.78 -14.88 -33.52
C LYS A 28 -4.56 -15.66 -32.99
N GLU A 29 -3.87 -16.44 -33.83
CA GLU A 29 -2.65 -17.14 -33.45
C GLU A 29 -1.49 -16.18 -33.20
N GLN A 30 -1.32 -15.11 -33.98
CA GLN A 30 -0.32 -14.07 -33.69
C GLN A 30 -0.63 -13.29 -32.41
N ARG A 31 -1.90 -13.09 -32.07
CA ARG A 31 -2.28 -12.50 -30.77
C ARG A 31 -2.06 -13.47 -29.61
N SER A 32 -2.26 -14.78 -29.78
CA SER A 32 -1.96 -15.78 -28.76
C SER A 32 -0.44 -15.92 -28.54
N HIS A 33 0.37 -15.90 -29.59
CA HIS A 33 1.84 -15.98 -29.48
C HIS A 33 2.50 -14.69 -28.94
N MET A 34 1.86 -13.51 -29.08
CA MET A 34 2.34 -12.29 -28.42
C MET A 34 2.09 -12.29 -26.90
N HIS A 35 1.08 -13.04 -26.41
CA HIS A 35 0.78 -13.10 -24.98
C HIS A 35 1.57 -14.17 -24.22
N ASP A 36 2.09 -15.20 -24.87
CA ASP A 36 2.84 -16.30 -24.23
C ASP A 36 4.24 -15.86 -23.72
N ASN A 37 4.75 -14.71 -24.15
CA ASN A 37 6.03 -14.16 -23.70
C ASN A 37 5.90 -13.02 -22.69
N GLU A 38 4.69 -12.63 -22.30
CA GLU A 38 4.46 -11.62 -21.27
C GLU A 38 4.48 -12.26 -19.87
N SER A 39 5.20 -11.64 -18.95
CA SER A 39 5.36 -12.12 -17.57
C SER A 39 4.08 -11.97 -16.72
N PHE A 40 2.96 -11.49 -17.28
CA PHE A 40 1.70 -11.25 -16.60
C PHE A 40 0.51 -11.86 -17.37
N GLU A 41 -0.57 -12.13 -16.65
CA GLU A 41 -1.90 -12.45 -17.18
C GLU A 41 -2.68 -11.15 -17.47
N LEU A 42 -3.27 -11.02 -18.66
CA LEU A 42 -4.12 -9.89 -19.01
C LEU A 42 -5.59 -10.24 -18.77
N ILE A 43 -6.24 -9.56 -17.83
CA ILE A 43 -7.68 -9.64 -17.60
C ILE A 43 -8.32 -8.42 -18.27
N ALA A 44 -8.86 -8.63 -19.48
CA ALA A 44 -9.56 -7.61 -20.24
C ALA A 44 -11.07 -7.78 -20.10
N LEU A 45 -11.76 -6.70 -19.74
CA LEU A 45 -13.21 -6.68 -19.54
C LEU A 45 -13.83 -5.59 -20.42
N PRO A 46 -15.00 -5.85 -21.03
CA PRO A 46 -15.69 -4.83 -21.83
C PRO A 46 -15.93 -3.53 -21.02
N GLN A 47 -15.65 -2.38 -21.63
CA GLN A 47 -15.88 -1.05 -21.07
C GLN A 47 -15.19 -0.76 -19.71
N ARG A 48 -14.13 -1.49 -19.37
CA ARG A 48 -13.34 -1.31 -18.15
C ARG A 48 -11.87 -1.17 -18.48
N LYS A 49 -11.09 -0.65 -17.55
CA LYS A 49 -9.64 -0.63 -17.69
C LYS A 49 -9.08 -2.05 -17.56
N PRO A 50 -8.06 -2.42 -18.35
CA PRO A 50 -7.44 -3.74 -18.25
C PRO A 50 -6.72 -3.92 -16.93
N ILE A 51 -6.59 -5.17 -16.49
CA ILE A 51 -5.85 -5.57 -15.31
C ILE A 51 -4.68 -6.44 -15.78
N LYS A 52 -3.45 -6.08 -15.41
CA LYS A 52 -2.24 -6.86 -15.63
C LYS A 52 -1.87 -7.56 -14.33
N ALA A 53 -1.93 -8.89 -14.30
CA ALA A 53 -1.73 -9.67 -13.09
C ALA A 53 -0.48 -10.56 -13.20
N TRP A 54 0.50 -10.32 -12.35
CA TRP A 54 1.73 -11.14 -12.22
C TRP A 54 1.49 -12.32 -11.27
N VAL A 55 0.42 -13.07 -11.52
CA VAL A 55 -0.04 -14.17 -10.65
C VAL A 55 0.18 -15.55 -11.28
N LYS A 56 1.03 -15.69 -12.28
CA LYS A 56 1.30 -16.98 -12.95
C LYS A 56 1.78 -18.00 -11.92
N GLY A 57 0.99 -19.08 -11.74
CA GLY A 57 1.28 -20.13 -10.76
C GLY A 57 0.86 -19.82 -9.32
N VAL A 58 0.22 -18.68 -9.06
CA VAL A 58 -0.32 -18.30 -7.76
C VAL A 58 -1.83 -18.08 -7.90
N PRO A 59 -2.67 -18.68 -7.03
CA PRO A 59 -4.12 -18.48 -7.11
C PRO A 59 -4.50 -17.06 -6.73
N LEU A 60 -5.35 -16.43 -7.54
CA LEU A 60 -6.01 -15.17 -7.20
C LEU A 60 -7.43 -15.49 -6.70
N GLU A 61 -7.68 -15.19 -5.43
CA GLU A 61 -8.98 -15.44 -4.77
C GLU A 61 -10.12 -14.72 -5.49
N GLU A 62 -11.31 -15.33 -5.51
CA GLU A 62 -12.49 -14.79 -6.23
C GLU A 62 -12.93 -13.43 -5.67
N GLU A 63 -12.87 -13.24 -4.36
CA GLU A 63 -13.15 -11.96 -3.70
C GLU A 63 -12.18 -10.85 -4.14
N ALA A 64 -10.89 -11.17 -4.21
CA ALA A 64 -9.86 -10.25 -4.71
C ALA A 64 -10.11 -9.92 -6.19
N ARG A 65 -10.43 -10.92 -7.01
CA ARG A 65 -10.79 -10.73 -8.43
C ARG A 65 -12.01 -9.81 -8.57
N ARG A 66 -13.05 -9.98 -7.76
CA ARG A 66 -14.24 -9.11 -7.76
C ARG A 66 -13.90 -7.67 -7.37
N GLN A 67 -13.06 -7.45 -6.37
CA GLN A 67 -12.58 -6.11 -6.00
C GLN A 67 -11.84 -5.45 -7.15
N LEU A 68 -10.95 -6.16 -7.84
CA LEU A 68 -10.23 -5.66 -9.02
C LEU A 68 -11.17 -5.28 -10.16
N ILE A 69 -12.21 -6.08 -10.40
CA ILE A 69 -13.23 -5.81 -11.43
C ILE A 69 -14.03 -4.54 -11.09
N ASN A 70 -14.42 -4.35 -9.83
CA ASN A 70 -15.09 -3.14 -9.36
C ASN A 70 -14.19 -1.92 -9.53
N LEU A 71 -12.94 -2.04 -9.12
CA LEU A 71 -11.93 -0.98 -9.25
C LEU A 71 -11.66 -0.61 -10.71
N ALA A 72 -11.55 -1.60 -11.61
CA ALA A 72 -11.33 -1.39 -13.04
C ALA A 72 -12.48 -0.65 -13.75
N SER A 73 -13.67 -0.60 -13.12
CA SER A 73 -14.83 0.15 -13.63
C SER A 73 -14.81 1.64 -13.25
N MET A 74 -13.90 2.05 -12.35
CA MET A 74 -13.84 3.45 -11.92
C MET A 74 -13.31 4.36 -13.04
N PRO A 75 -13.95 5.51 -13.30
CA PRO A 75 -13.68 6.33 -14.48
C PRO A 75 -12.29 7.00 -14.46
N PHE A 76 -11.70 7.17 -13.28
CA PHE A 76 -10.42 7.85 -13.09
C PHE A 76 -9.20 6.91 -13.06
N ILE A 77 -9.39 5.61 -13.29
CA ILE A 77 -8.24 4.70 -13.41
C ILE A 77 -7.44 5.05 -14.67
N HIS A 78 -6.16 5.30 -14.49
CA HIS A 78 -5.23 5.58 -15.58
C HIS A 78 -4.65 4.27 -16.15
N SER A 79 -4.68 4.10 -17.45
CA SER A 79 -4.13 2.96 -18.19
C SER A 79 -4.62 1.57 -17.72
N HIS A 80 -4.03 0.97 -16.70
CA HIS A 80 -4.34 -0.38 -16.21
C HIS A 80 -4.08 -0.50 -14.72
N ILE A 81 -4.70 -1.49 -14.08
CA ILE A 81 -4.37 -1.91 -12.71
C ILE A 81 -3.29 -2.99 -12.80
N ALA A 82 -2.24 -2.89 -11.98
CA ALA A 82 -1.23 -3.93 -11.85
C ALA A 82 -1.45 -4.74 -10.57
N VAL A 83 -1.37 -6.08 -10.67
CA VAL A 83 -1.64 -6.99 -9.55
C VAL A 83 -0.41 -7.85 -9.29
N MET A 84 0.10 -7.82 -8.06
CA MET A 84 1.29 -8.56 -7.64
C MET A 84 0.93 -9.97 -7.15
N PRO A 85 1.91 -10.91 -7.08
CA PRO A 85 1.66 -12.31 -6.73
C PRO A 85 1.03 -12.54 -5.36
N ASP A 86 1.21 -11.61 -4.41
CA ASP A 86 0.66 -11.66 -3.05
C ASP A 86 -0.73 -11.02 -2.93
N ALA A 87 -1.41 -10.78 -4.04
CA ALA A 87 -2.69 -10.11 -4.06
C ALA A 87 -3.78 -10.91 -3.32
N HIS A 88 -4.45 -10.24 -2.38
CA HIS A 88 -5.54 -10.81 -1.59
C HIS A 88 -6.59 -9.74 -1.28
N MET A 89 -7.73 -10.18 -0.74
CA MET A 89 -8.84 -9.29 -0.41
C MET A 89 -8.41 -8.24 0.62
N GLY A 90 -8.66 -6.97 0.32
CA GLY A 90 -8.51 -5.84 1.21
C GLY A 90 -9.83 -5.13 1.49
N LYS A 91 -9.78 -3.95 2.09
CA LYS A 91 -10.97 -3.12 2.34
C LYS A 91 -11.27 -2.25 1.11
N GLY A 92 -12.25 -2.70 0.32
CA GLY A 92 -12.69 -2.04 -0.92
C GLY A 92 -11.76 -2.24 -2.11
N THR A 93 -10.45 -2.32 -1.87
CA THR A 93 -9.44 -2.60 -2.89
C THR A 93 -8.54 -3.75 -2.47
N THR A 94 -8.00 -4.45 -3.46
CA THR A 94 -7.08 -5.58 -3.26
C THR A 94 -5.75 -5.10 -2.71
N VAL A 95 -5.27 -5.72 -1.63
CA VAL A 95 -3.87 -5.61 -1.20
C VAL A 95 -2.99 -6.27 -2.25
N GLY A 96 -1.76 -5.77 -2.47
CA GLY A 96 -0.87 -6.28 -3.54
C GLY A 96 -1.25 -5.75 -4.94
N SER A 97 -2.02 -4.67 -5.03
CA SER A 97 -2.33 -4.01 -6.30
C SER A 97 -1.76 -2.58 -6.38
N VAL A 98 -1.34 -2.19 -7.59
CA VAL A 98 -0.95 -0.81 -7.93
C VAL A 98 -2.08 -0.18 -8.73
N ILE A 99 -2.61 0.92 -8.21
CA ILE A 99 -3.83 1.57 -8.70
C ILE A 99 -3.47 2.98 -9.19
N PRO A 100 -3.13 3.16 -10.47
CA PRO A 100 -2.85 4.48 -11.00
C PRO A 100 -4.17 5.24 -11.22
N THR A 101 -4.27 6.43 -10.64
CA THR A 101 -5.45 7.29 -10.75
C THR A 101 -5.10 8.62 -11.40
N THR A 102 -6.08 9.24 -12.04
CA THR A 102 -5.98 10.60 -12.60
C THR A 102 -7.03 11.48 -11.95
N LYS A 103 -6.60 12.56 -11.32
CA LYS A 103 -7.46 13.57 -10.70
C LYS A 103 -8.39 13.03 -9.59
N ALA A 104 -8.05 11.92 -8.98
CA ALA A 104 -8.80 11.34 -7.86
C ALA A 104 -7.89 10.52 -6.96
N ILE A 105 -8.28 10.40 -5.68
CA ILE A 105 -7.64 9.50 -4.71
C ILE A 105 -8.72 8.74 -3.96
N ILE A 106 -8.49 7.44 -3.73
CA ILE A 106 -9.38 6.57 -2.95
C ILE A 106 -8.77 6.38 -1.56
N PRO A 107 -9.28 7.02 -0.50
CA PRO A 107 -8.68 6.90 0.84
C PRO A 107 -8.61 5.46 1.36
N ALA A 108 -9.62 4.63 1.06
CA ALA A 108 -9.60 3.22 1.48
C ALA A 108 -8.52 2.40 0.78
N ALA A 109 -8.14 2.75 -0.47
CA ALA A 109 -7.04 2.10 -1.19
C ALA A 109 -5.66 2.44 -0.60
N VAL A 110 -5.50 3.64 -0.05
CA VAL A 110 -4.29 4.03 0.70
C VAL A 110 -4.23 3.30 2.05
N GLY A 111 -5.40 3.02 2.63
CA GLY A 111 -5.53 2.28 3.88
C GLY A 111 -5.53 3.18 5.11
N VAL A 112 -5.50 2.54 6.29
CA VAL A 112 -5.53 3.23 7.58
C VAL A 112 -4.19 3.23 8.31
N ASP A 113 -3.27 2.34 7.98
CA ASP A 113 -1.91 2.37 8.52
C ASP A 113 -1.00 3.22 7.59
N LEU A 114 -1.29 4.51 7.58
CA LEU A 114 -0.63 5.48 6.72
C LEU A 114 0.88 5.51 6.95
N GLY A 115 1.66 5.40 5.89
CA GLY A 115 3.11 5.42 5.95
C GLY A 115 3.74 4.18 6.59
N CYS A 116 3.00 3.07 6.74
CA CYS A 116 3.57 1.79 7.14
C CYS A 116 4.71 1.41 6.21
N GLY A 117 5.81 0.93 6.77
CA GLY A 117 7.00 0.62 6.00
C GLY A 117 8.12 0.05 6.87
N MET A 118 9.21 -0.29 6.21
CA MET A 118 10.38 -0.91 6.82
C MET A 118 11.56 0.03 6.88
N ILE A 119 12.45 -0.22 7.84
CA ILE A 119 13.82 0.28 7.86
C ILE A 119 14.74 -0.88 8.22
N ALA A 120 15.86 -1.01 7.51
CA ALA A 120 16.88 -1.99 7.77
C ALA A 120 18.24 -1.31 7.82
N VAL A 121 19.07 -1.71 8.79
CA VAL A 121 20.42 -1.20 8.96
C VAL A 121 21.40 -2.35 9.05
N LYS A 122 22.41 -2.34 8.19
CA LYS A 122 23.56 -3.21 8.28
C LYS A 122 24.45 -2.77 9.41
N THR A 123 24.84 -3.71 10.26
CA THR A 123 25.84 -3.47 11.32
C THR A 123 27.24 -3.90 10.85
N ASP A 124 28.24 -3.57 11.61
CA ASP A 124 29.62 -4.05 11.45
C ASP A 124 29.83 -5.43 12.12
N MET A 125 28.86 -5.93 12.86
CA MET A 125 28.91 -7.25 13.52
C MET A 125 28.67 -8.39 12.54
N LYS A 126 29.31 -9.52 12.82
CA LYS A 126 29.06 -10.81 12.15
C LYS A 126 28.21 -11.73 13.04
N ALA A 127 27.52 -12.69 12.42
CA ALA A 127 26.76 -13.70 13.15
C ALA A 127 27.60 -14.43 14.23
N ARG A 128 28.89 -14.65 13.97
CA ARG A 128 29.84 -15.26 14.92
C ARG A 128 30.16 -14.37 16.13
N ASP A 129 29.87 -13.08 16.06
CA ASP A 129 30.12 -12.12 17.14
C ASP A 129 28.91 -12.05 18.09
N LEU A 130 27.80 -12.69 17.72
CA LEU A 130 26.62 -12.80 18.56
C LEU A 130 26.82 -13.87 19.65
N PRO A 131 26.21 -13.70 20.84
CA PRO A 131 26.25 -14.74 21.87
C PRO A 131 25.45 -15.97 21.42
N ASP A 132 25.83 -17.16 21.91
CA ASP A 132 25.13 -18.42 21.64
C ASP A 132 23.66 -18.39 22.11
N ASP A 133 23.35 -17.64 23.18
CA ASP A 133 21.98 -17.43 23.68
C ASP A 133 21.55 -15.98 23.48
N LEU A 134 20.61 -15.76 22.60
CA LEU A 134 20.06 -14.44 22.24
C LEU A 134 19.00 -13.91 23.21
N LYS A 135 18.72 -14.61 24.33
CA LYS A 135 17.69 -14.18 25.29
C LYS A 135 17.94 -12.79 25.86
N ALA A 136 19.19 -12.46 26.19
CA ALA A 136 19.54 -11.14 26.69
C ALA A 136 19.32 -10.04 25.63
N VAL A 137 19.72 -10.32 24.39
CA VAL A 137 19.52 -9.42 23.24
C VAL A 137 18.02 -9.18 23.00
N ARG A 138 17.22 -10.26 22.95
CA ARG A 138 15.76 -10.17 22.82
C ARG A 138 15.14 -9.36 23.95
N LYS A 139 15.54 -9.64 25.19
CA LYS A 139 15.05 -8.90 26.36
C LYS A 139 15.39 -7.41 26.28
N ALA A 140 16.58 -7.06 25.83
CA ALA A 140 16.98 -5.67 25.66
C ALA A 140 16.09 -4.94 24.62
N ILE A 141 15.72 -5.61 23.54
CA ILE A 141 14.78 -5.09 22.54
C ILE A 141 13.39 -4.87 23.16
N GLU A 142 12.86 -5.90 23.85
CA GLU A 142 11.53 -5.88 24.49
C GLU A 142 11.43 -4.80 25.59
N ASP A 143 12.48 -4.62 26.39
CA ASP A 143 12.53 -3.60 27.44
C ASP A 143 12.68 -2.17 26.88
N THR A 144 13.19 -2.03 25.64
CA THR A 144 13.50 -0.74 25.04
C THR A 144 12.34 -0.14 24.27
N ILE A 145 11.54 -0.96 23.59
CA ILE A 145 10.50 -0.48 22.70
C ILE A 145 9.12 -0.90 23.19
N PRO A 146 8.22 0.06 23.53
CA PRO A 146 6.84 -0.25 23.85
C PRO A 146 6.12 -0.92 22.69
N VAL A 147 5.34 -2.00 22.98
CA VAL A 147 4.63 -2.83 22.01
C VAL A 147 3.12 -2.72 22.19
N GLY A 148 2.36 -3.02 21.18
CA GLY A 148 0.91 -3.07 21.25
C GLY A 148 0.28 -1.68 21.36
N PHE A 149 -0.66 -1.52 22.26
CA PHE A 149 -1.29 -0.25 22.59
C PHE A 149 -0.51 0.58 23.60
N ALA A 150 0.64 0.07 24.08
CA ALA A 150 1.51 0.78 24.99
C ALA A 150 2.10 2.04 24.34
N CYS A 151 2.33 3.05 25.15
CA CYS A 151 3.01 4.28 24.79
C CYS A 151 3.97 4.66 25.92
N TRP A 152 4.83 5.62 25.65
CA TRP A 152 5.69 6.18 26.68
C TRP A 152 4.86 6.88 27.77
N LYS A 153 5.43 6.99 28.96
CA LYS A 153 4.79 7.74 30.07
C LYS A 153 5.04 9.22 29.88
N ASP A 154 4.04 10.05 30.18
CA ASP A 154 4.20 11.50 30.05
C ASP A 154 5.22 12.10 31.04
N ASN A 155 5.39 11.45 32.19
CA ASN A 155 6.33 11.85 33.23
C ASN A 155 7.69 11.11 33.16
N MET A 156 8.17 10.78 31.97
CA MET A 156 9.51 10.25 31.83
C MET A 156 10.55 11.22 32.38
N ALA A 157 11.57 10.68 33.03
CA ALA A 157 12.70 11.50 33.47
C ALA A 157 13.39 12.13 32.23
N SER A 158 13.83 13.39 32.35
CA SER A 158 14.57 14.09 31.28
C SER A 158 15.88 13.39 30.88
N SER A 159 16.40 12.53 31.76
CA SER A 159 17.55 11.65 31.49
C SER A 159 17.20 10.39 30.69
N HIS A 160 15.90 10.07 30.50
CA HIS A 160 15.49 8.89 29.74
C HIS A 160 15.87 9.04 28.27
N PRO A 161 16.54 8.06 27.64
CA PRO A 161 17.04 8.19 26.25
C PRO A 161 15.92 8.52 25.25
N ALA A 162 14.70 8.02 25.45
CA ALA A 162 13.56 8.26 24.59
C ALA A 162 13.02 9.69 24.69
N GLU A 163 13.01 10.30 25.87
CA GLU A 163 12.36 11.61 26.11
C GLU A 163 12.91 12.69 25.18
N LYS A 164 14.22 12.86 25.13
CA LYS A 164 14.87 13.86 24.26
C LYS A 164 14.60 13.61 22.79
N LYS A 165 14.62 12.33 22.35
CA LYS A 165 14.38 11.95 20.94
C LYS A 165 12.95 12.21 20.54
N ILE A 166 11.98 11.85 21.39
CA ILE A 166 10.54 12.04 21.17
C ILE A 166 10.21 13.52 21.10
N ASN A 167 10.71 14.32 22.05
CA ASN A 167 10.43 15.77 22.06
C ASN A 167 11.00 16.47 20.83
N LYS A 168 12.23 16.12 20.40
CA LYS A 168 12.83 16.65 19.16
C LYS A 168 11.99 16.25 17.93
N ALA A 169 11.56 14.99 17.86
CA ALA A 169 10.73 14.47 16.79
C ALA A 169 9.37 15.16 16.71
N TRP A 170 8.71 15.29 17.86
CA TRP A 170 7.41 15.94 17.96
C TRP A 170 7.45 17.42 17.60
N ALA A 171 8.46 18.14 18.03
CA ALA A 171 8.66 19.55 17.68
C ALA A 171 8.73 19.80 16.16
N GLY A 172 9.16 18.82 15.37
CA GLY A 172 9.17 18.90 13.92
C GLY A 172 7.82 18.54 13.25
N LEU A 173 6.85 18.06 14.03
CA LEU A 173 5.57 17.55 13.52
C LEU A 173 4.37 18.36 14.01
N THR A 174 4.48 19.03 15.18
CA THR A 174 3.34 19.58 15.90
C THR A 174 2.64 20.68 15.13
N ASP A 175 3.35 21.67 14.58
CA ASP A 175 2.72 22.80 13.89
C ASP A 175 1.86 22.36 12.69
N ARG A 176 2.34 21.37 11.91
CA ARG A 176 1.60 20.79 10.81
C ARG A 176 0.40 19.98 11.30
N PHE A 177 0.52 19.29 12.42
CA PHE A 177 -0.57 18.55 13.03
C PHE A 177 -1.68 19.50 13.52
N ASP A 178 -1.30 20.58 14.20
CA ASP A 178 -2.22 21.58 14.71
C ASP A 178 -3.00 22.26 13.55
N ALA A 179 -2.33 22.54 12.43
CA ALA A 179 -2.99 23.06 11.22
C ALA A 179 -4.02 22.08 10.62
N ILE A 180 -3.73 20.77 10.64
CA ILE A 180 -4.68 19.73 10.20
C ILE A 180 -5.87 19.66 11.18
N VAL A 181 -5.62 19.71 12.47
CA VAL A 181 -6.67 19.67 13.51
C VAL A 181 -7.56 20.93 13.47
N GLU A 182 -6.99 22.10 13.17
CA GLU A 182 -7.77 23.34 13.00
C GLU A 182 -8.82 23.19 11.89
N LYS A 183 -8.48 22.57 10.77
CA LYS A 183 -9.40 22.27 9.67
C LYS A 183 -10.37 21.12 10.02
N HIS A 184 -9.88 20.13 10.73
CA HIS A 184 -10.60 18.89 11.05
C HIS A 184 -10.56 18.57 12.55
N PRO A 185 -11.35 19.29 13.40
CA PRO A 185 -11.28 19.15 14.87
C PRO A 185 -11.57 17.74 15.39
N HIS A 186 -12.28 16.91 14.63
CA HIS A 186 -12.52 15.50 14.96
C HIS A 186 -11.24 14.64 14.98
N LEU A 187 -10.14 15.11 14.40
CA LEU A 187 -8.84 14.45 14.45
C LEU A 187 -8.08 14.72 15.75
N ASP A 188 -8.47 15.75 16.50
CA ASP A 188 -7.91 16.02 17.83
C ASP A 188 -8.42 14.96 18.83
N ASN A 189 -7.60 13.98 19.09
CA ASN A 189 -7.80 12.99 20.15
C ASN A 189 -6.54 12.93 21.04
N GLY A 190 -6.08 14.10 21.44
CA GLY A 190 -4.94 14.29 22.31
C GLY A 190 -3.59 14.28 21.56
N SER A 191 -3.09 15.43 21.22
CA SER A 191 -1.73 15.65 20.70
C SER A 191 -0.67 14.99 21.58
N LEU A 192 -0.89 14.99 22.90
CA LEU A 192 -0.06 14.30 23.88
C LEU A 192 0.11 12.81 23.55
N ARG A 193 -1.00 12.09 23.23
CA ARG A 193 -0.92 10.67 22.91
C ARG A 193 -0.17 10.42 21.60
N CYS A 194 -0.30 11.31 20.60
CA CYS A 194 0.45 11.23 19.37
C CYS A 194 1.96 11.33 19.64
N ARG A 195 2.36 12.30 20.48
CA ARG A 195 3.75 12.46 20.92
C ARG A 195 4.28 11.20 21.61
N LEU A 196 3.51 10.64 22.55
CA LEU A 196 3.92 9.48 23.36
C LEU A 196 3.93 8.15 22.60
N GLN A 197 3.42 8.10 21.38
CA GLN A 197 3.49 6.93 20.51
C GLN A 197 4.70 6.96 19.55
N ILE A 198 5.45 8.05 19.46
CA ILE A 198 6.69 8.10 18.67
C ILE A 198 7.74 7.18 19.31
N GLY A 199 8.39 6.36 18.49
CA GLY A 199 9.37 5.38 18.96
C GLY A 199 8.73 4.14 19.59
N THR A 200 7.47 3.80 19.23
CA THR A 200 6.78 2.59 19.67
C THR A 200 6.43 1.69 18.49
N LEU A 201 6.40 0.37 18.70
CA LEU A 201 6.24 -0.61 17.62
C LEU A 201 4.80 -0.69 17.11
N GLY A 202 3.84 -0.93 17.97
CA GLY A 202 2.45 -1.15 17.59
C GLY A 202 1.99 -2.59 17.61
N THR A 203 0.97 -2.87 16.78
CA THR A 203 0.28 -4.17 16.69
C THR A 203 0.19 -4.62 15.23
N GLY A 204 -0.44 -5.77 15.01
CA GLY A 204 -0.68 -6.33 13.70
C GLY A 204 0.57 -7.00 13.14
N ASN A 205 0.93 -6.64 11.92
CA ASN A 205 2.09 -7.17 11.21
C ASN A 205 3.41 -6.42 11.53
N HIS A 206 3.42 -5.50 12.52
CA HIS A 206 4.62 -4.80 12.92
C HIS A 206 5.59 -5.71 13.68
N PHE A 207 6.88 -5.58 13.37
CA PHE A 207 7.92 -6.43 13.97
C PHE A 207 9.26 -5.70 14.09
N ILE A 208 10.14 -6.25 14.92
CA ILE A 208 11.57 -5.94 15.02
C ILE A 208 12.29 -7.27 14.94
N GLU A 209 13.27 -7.39 14.07
CA GLU A 209 14.06 -8.61 13.94
C GLU A 209 15.53 -8.33 13.66
N MET A 210 16.38 -9.30 14.03
CA MET A 210 17.77 -9.37 13.66
C MET A 210 17.93 -10.42 12.58
N LEU A 211 18.63 -10.09 11.51
CA LEU A 211 18.85 -10.91 10.33
C LEU A 211 20.33 -11.06 10.06
N THR A 212 20.70 -12.05 9.25
CA THR A 212 22.05 -12.16 8.69
C THR A 212 21.98 -12.19 7.18
N ASP A 213 22.91 -11.52 6.51
CA ASP A 213 23.10 -11.64 5.07
C ASP A 213 23.98 -12.84 4.69
N ASP A 214 24.09 -13.13 3.39
CA ASP A 214 24.91 -14.22 2.86
C ASP A 214 26.41 -14.11 3.20
N LEU A 215 26.87 -12.91 3.56
CA LEU A 215 28.22 -12.64 4.02
C LEU A 215 28.36 -12.76 5.54
N GLY A 216 27.28 -13.10 6.23
CA GLY A 216 27.19 -13.27 7.68
C GLY A 216 27.17 -11.97 8.47
N PHE A 217 26.92 -10.80 7.85
CA PHE A 217 26.71 -9.56 8.60
C PHE A 217 25.33 -9.53 9.24
N VAL A 218 25.29 -8.99 10.46
CA VAL A 218 24.05 -8.80 11.21
C VAL A 218 23.35 -7.53 10.72
N TRP A 219 22.06 -7.63 10.50
CA TRP A 219 21.18 -6.52 10.17
C TRP A 219 20.12 -6.38 11.27
N LEU A 220 19.73 -5.14 11.54
CA LEU A 220 18.55 -4.84 12.35
C LEU A 220 17.46 -4.29 11.43
N MET A 221 16.32 -4.96 11.39
CA MET A 221 15.16 -4.58 10.59
C MET A 221 13.96 -4.35 11.49
N LEU A 222 13.14 -3.36 11.16
CA LEU A 222 11.86 -3.15 11.80
C LEU A 222 10.78 -2.68 10.81
N HIS A 223 9.56 -3.08 11.08
CA HIS A 223 8.36 -2.70 10.33
C HIS A 223 7.40 -2.01 11.29
N SER A 224 7.00 -0.77 11.00
CA SER A 224 6.04 0.00 11.78
C SER A 224 5.49 1.19 10.97
N GLY A 225 4.37 1.74 11.41
CA GLY A 225 3.62 2.80 10.72
C GLY A 225 3.36 4.04 11.57
N SER A 226 2.32 4.77 11.20
CA SER A 226 1.92 6.06 11.82
C SER A 226 1.14 5.91 13.13
N ARG A 227 1.07 4.73 13.66
CA ARG A 227 0.43 4.44 14.94
C ARG A 227 -1.07 4.84 14.93
N GLY A 228 -1.66 5.08 16.11
CA GLY A 228 -3.07 5.40 16.24
C GLY A 228 -3.51 6.69 15.57
N VAL A 229 -2.61 7.66 15.38
CA VAL A 229 -2.94 8.91 14.72
C VAL A 229 -3.19 8.73 13.22
N GLY A 230 -2.35 7.95 12.53
CA GLY A 230 -2.58 7.64 11.12
C GLY A 230 -3.84 6.84 10.89
N ASN A 231 -4.14 5.88 11.78
CA ASN A 231 -5.39 5.13 11.72
C ASN A 231 -6.63 6.06 11.83
N ARG A 232 -6.60 7.05 12.71
CA ARG A 232 -7.67 8.05 12.82
C ARG A 232 -7.81 8.89 11.56
N ILE A 233 -6.70 9.40 11.03
CA ILE A 233 -6.67 10.16 9.77
C ILE A 233 -7.26 9.32 8.63
N GLY A 234 -6.77 8.11 8.41
CA GLY A 234 -7.26 7.22 7.37
C GLY A 234 -8.76 6.94 7.50
N THR A 235 -9.21 6.55 8.69
CA THR A 235 -10.63 6.27 8.97
C THR A 235 -11.51 7.49 8.74
N TYR A 236 -11.09 8.66 9.22
CA TYR A 236 -11.82 9.93 9.06
C TYR A 236 -12.03 10.28 7.58
N PHE A 237 -10.97 10.27 6.77
CA PHE A 237 -11.08 10.62 5.36
C PHE A 237 -11.76 9.56 4.51
N ILE A 238 -11.70 8.27 4.89
CA ILE A 238 -12.54 7.22 4.28
C ILE A 238 -14.01 7.54 4.48
N ASP A 239 -14.41 7.88 5.70
CA ASP A 239 -15.81 8.21 6.00
C ASP A 239 -16.23 9.54 5.38
N LEU A 240 -15.33 10.52 5.30
CA LEU A 240 -15.56 11.79 4.63
C LEU A 240 -15.82 11.60 3.14
N ALA A 241 -14.98 10.81 2.45
CA ALA A 241 -15.16 10.48 1.04
C ALA A 241 -16.51 9.77 0.79
N ARG A 242 -16.91 8.82 1.66
CA ARG A 242 -18.21 8.16 1.56
C ARG A 242 -19.38 9.13 1.68
N LYS A 243 -19.32 10.06 2.65
CA LYS A 243 -20.33 11.10 2.84
C LYS A 243 -20.40 12.05 1.65
N ASP A 244 -19.24 12.40 1.07
CA ASP A 244 -19.17 13.26 -0.11
C ASP A 244 -19.82 12.60 -1.33
N MET A 245 -19.55 11.31 -1.58
CA MET A 245 -20.21 10.54 -2.65
C MET A 245 -21.73 10.47 -2.45
N GLN A 246 -22.19 10.24 -1.23
CA GLN A 246 -23.63 10.23 -0.89
C GLN A 246 -24.28 11.58 -1.13
N LYS A 247 -23.64 12.66 -0.71
CA LYS A 247 -24.12 14.04 -0.89
C LYS A 247 -24.28 14.40 -2.37
N HIS A 248 -23.41 13.90 -3.22
CA HIS A 248 -23.44 14.14 -4.67
C HIS A 248 -24.17 13.05 -5.46
N HIS A 249 -24.88 12.12 -4.78
CA HIS A 249 -25.62 11.02 -5.40
C HIS A 249 -24.79 10.16 -6.37
N ILE A 250 -23.49 9.96 -6.07
CA ILE A 250 -22.58 9.14 -6.88
C ILE A 250 -22.73 7.69 -6.46
N HIS A 251 -23.15 6.84 -7.40
CA HIS A 251 -23.28 5.40 -7.20
C HIS A 251 -21.94 4.71 -7.49
N LEU A 252 -21.45 3.94 -6.51
CA LEU A 252 -20.21 3.20 -6.58
C LEU A 252 -20.48 1.69 -6.63
N PRO A 253 -19.68 0.90 -7.35
CA PRO A 253 -19.80 -0.56 -7.36
C PRO A 253 -19.45 -1.17 -5.99
N ASP A 254 -18.67 -0.48 -5.19
CA ASP A 254 -18.38 -0.76 -3.79
C ASP A 254 -18.25 0.58 -3.04
N ARG A 255 -18.90 0.70 -1.88
CA ARG A 255 -18.87 1.92 -1.04
C ARG A 255 -17.45 2.31 -0.60
N ASP A 256 -16.53 1.35 -0.52
CA ASP A 256 -15.16 1.56 -0.12
C ASP A 256 -14.28 2.10 -1.27
N LEU A 257 -14.83 2.18 -2.49
CA LEU A 257 -14.24 2.91 -3.62
C LEU A 257 -14.61 4.40 -3.63
N ALA A 258 -15.17 4.93 -2.52
CA ALA A 258 -15.39 6.36 -2.36
C ALA A 258 -14.05 7.11 -2.52
N TYR A 259 -14.11 8.21 -3.28
CA TYR A 259 -12.92 8.95 -3.70
C TYR A 259 -13.07 10.45 -3.47
N LEU A 260 -11.94 11.12 -3.41
CA LEU A 260 -11.84 12.58 -3.37
C LEU A 260 -11.31 13.06 -4.72
N SER A 261 -11.94 14.08 -5.30
CA SER A 261 -11.57 14.64 -6.61
C SER A 261 -10.55 15.76 -6.46
N GLU A 262 -9.54 15.78 -7.34
CA GLU A 262 -8.58 16.88 -7.42
C GLU A 262 -9.28 18.23 -7.64
N GLY A 263 -8.78 19.26 -6.98
CA GLY A 263 -9.36 20.61 -7.01
C GLY A 263 -10.46 20.82 -5.96
N THR A 264 -10.81 19.82 -5.16
CA THR A 264 -11.69 19.97 -4.00
C THR A 264 -10.88 20.20 -2.71
N GLU A 265 -11.48 20.86 -1.75
CA GLU A 265 -10.89 21.10 -0.44
C GLU A 265 -10.52 19.79 0.26
N TYR A 266 -11.41 18.81 0.29
CA TYR A 266 -11.17 17.52 0.92
C TYR A 266 -10.03 16.72 0.28
N PHE A 267 -9.80 16.87 -1.02
CA PHE A 267 -8.65 16.26 -1.68
C PHE A 267 -7.33 16.88 -1.18
N ALA A 268 -7.26 18.21 -1.12
CA ALA A 268 -6.07 18.92 -0.66
C ALA A 268 -5.77 18.61 0.82
N ASP A 269 -6.80 18.64 1.68
CA ASP A 269 -6.67 18.35 3.11
C ASP A 269 -6.24 16.89 3.36
N TYR A 270 -6.77 15.95 2.56
CA TYR A 270 -6.35 14.54 2.66
C TYR A 270 -4.88 14.35 2.30
N LEU A 271 -4.41 14.99 1.21
CA LEU A 271 -2.99 14.90 0.83
C LEU A 271 -2.08 15.48 1.90
N GLU A 272 -2.45 16.60 2.51
CA GLU A 272 -1.73 17.22 3.63
C GLU A 272 -1.66 16.26 4.83
N ALA A 273 -2.79 15.68 5.22
CA ALA A 273 -2.87 14.77 6.35
C ALA A 273 -2.12 13.45 6.12
N VAL A 274 -2.19 12.88 4.90
CA VAL A 274 -1.42 11.67 4.53
C VAL A 274 0.07 11.96 4.52
N SER A 275 0.49 13.08 3.92
CA SER A 275 1.91 13.48 3.91
C SER A 275 2.45 13.62 5.34
N TRP A 276 1.70 14.27 6.21
CA TRP A 276 2.06 14.37 7.62
C TRP A 276 2.16 13.00 8.30
N ALA A 277 1.19 12.10 8.08
CA ALA A 277 1.19 10.77 8.67
C ALA A 277 2.35 9.90 8.18
N GLN A 278 2.76 10.06 6.91
CA GLN A 278 3.94 9.40 6.34
C GLN A 278 5.23 9.89 7.01
N ASP A 279 5.38 11.21 7.20
CA ASP A 279 6.52 11.79 7.92
C ASP A 279 6.56 11.31 9.37
N TYR A 280 5.41 11.28 10.04
CA TYR A 280 5.30 10.73 11.39
C TYR A 280 5.75 9.26 11.45
N ALA A 281 5.29 8.42 10.52
CA ALA A 281 5.65 7.01 10.46
C ALA A 281 7.16 6.81 10.20
N TYR A 282 7.72 7.61 9.30
CA TYR A 282 9.16 7.60 9.03
C TYR A 282 9.97 7.97 10.28
N ILE A 283 9.59 9.06 10.96
CA ILE A 283 10.23 9.53 12.19
C ILE A 283 10.05 8.48 13.32
N ASN A 284 8.89 7.87 13.44
CA ASN A 284 8.65 6.78 14.38
C ASN A 284 9.69 5.65 14.23
N ARG A 285 9.90 5.17 12.99
CA ARG A 285 10.92 4.14 12.69
C ARG A 285 12.34 4.60 13.02
N GLN A 286 12.69 5.86 12.71
CA GLN A 286 14.00 6.42 13.00
C GLN A 286 14.28 6.49 14.51
N VAL A 287 13.29 6.92 15.29
CA VAL A 287 13.42 6.99 16.77
C VAL A 287 13.57 5.58 17.35
N MET A 288 12.75 4.61 16.92
CA MET A 288 12.89 3.21 17.36
C MET A 288 14.28 2.67 17.05
N LEU A 289 14.74 2.82 15.80
CA LEU A 289 16.06 2.33 15.39
C LEU A 289 17.16 2.93 16.25
N SER A 290 17.11 4.23 16.49
CA SER A 290 18.11 4.92 17.32
C SER A 290 18.12 4.40 18.77
N LEU A 291 16.93 4.12 19.34
CA LEU A 291 16.82 3.54 20.69
C LEU A 291 17.36 2.11 20.74
N LEU A 292 17.02 1.29 19.75
CA LEU A 292 17.50 -0.10 19.64
C LEU A 292 19.02 -0.16 19.51
N MET A 293 19.60 0.66 18.63
CA MET A 293 21.06 0.71 18.46
C MET A 293 21.79 1.11 19.74
N GLU A 294 21.21 2.02 20.55
CA GLU A 294 21.76 2.39 21.86
C GLU A 294 21.63 1.28 22.91
N ALA A 295 20.53 0.53 22.88
CA ALA A 295 20.29 -0.58 23.80
C ALA A 295 21.21 -1.77 23.51
N LEU A 296 21.33 -2.13 22.23
CA LEU A 296 22.13 -3.27 21.79
C LEU A 296 23.65 -3.06 21.95
N LYS A 297 24.14 -1.82 21.87
CA LYS A 297 25.55 -1.50 22.17
C LYS A 297 25.97 -1.77 23.61
N LYS A 298 25.01 -2.01 24.52
CA LYS A 298 25.26 -2.25 25.93
C LYS A 298 25.25 -3.75 26.31
N GLN A 299 24.89 -4.60 25.36
CA GLN A 299 24.84 -6.04 25.51
C GLN A 299 26.16 -6.70 25.06
#